data_3b96132598d380e45427f5d8070fdd4e
#
_entry.id   3b96132598d380e45427f5d8070fdd4e
#
_cell.length_a   1.000
_cell.length_b   1.000
_cell.length_c   1.000
_cell.angle_alpha   90.00
_cell.angle_beta   90.00
_cell.angle_gamma   90.00
#
_symmetry.space_group_name_H-M   'P 1'
#
loop_
_entity.id
_entity.type
_entity.pdbx_description
1 polymer ?
#
loop_
_entity_poly.entity_id
_entity_poly.type
_entity_poly.pdbx_seq_one_letter_code
_entity_poly.pdbx_strand_id
1 'polypeptide(L)'
;MKEPAIIMTKKNNLLQELEKIKDLKEDWDNYGADPINKKVITNAEFLINNLEIKPVNIAPTPWGTIQMYWRSKSTDITVEVLEPERNGREFISYLEIFIIVTNNEQETNIISKQFKLSNYSIIDNFVEFFICN
;
A
#
# COMPACT_ATOMS: atom_id res chain seq x y z
N MET A 1 -3.73 24.96 4.13
CA MET A 1 -2.66 25.03 3.09
C MET A 1 -3.02 24.14 1.94
N LYS A 2 -2.94 24.63 0.74
CA LYS A 2 -3.23 23.82 -0.46
C LYS A 2 -2.06 22.90 -0.76
N GLU A 3 -2.36 21.64 -1.10
CA GLU A 3 -1.34 20.71 -1.57
C GLU A 3 -0.74 21.21 -2.89
N PRO A 4 0.57 20.98 -3.12
CA PRO A 4 1.17 21.28 -4.42
C PRO A 4 0.47 20.52 -5.55
N ALA A 5 0.37 21.13 -6.72
CA ALA A 5 -0.31 20.54 -7.87
C ALA A 5 0.24 19.17 -8.24
N ILE A 6 1.56 18.95 -8.12
CA ILE A 6 2.18 17.65 -8.42
C ILE A 6 1.68 16.54 -7.48
N ILE A 7 1.47 16.85 -6.20
CA ILE A 7 0.95 15.89 -5.22
C ILE A 7 -0.52 15.57 -5.51
N MET A 8 -1.31 16.58 -5.86
CA MET A 8 -2.71 16.38 -6.23
C MET A 8 -2.86 15.51 -7.49
N THR A 9 -2.00 15.71 -8.49
CA THR A 9 -2.00 14.90 -9.71
C THR A 9 -1.67 13.45 -9.40
N LYS A 10 -0.63 13.22 -8.58
CA LYS A 10 -0.23 11.88 -8.17
C LYS A 10 -1.34 11.18 -7.38
N LYS A 11 -1.96 11.88 -6.44
CA LYS A 11 -3.10 11.38 -5.67
C LYS A 11 -4.25 10.98 -6.58
N ASN A 12 -4.61 11.83 -7.54
CA ASN A 12 -5.69 11.56 -8.47
C ASN A 12 -5.39 10.36 -9.37
N ASN A 13 -4.16 10.20 -9.81
CA ASN A 13 -3.75 9.04 -10.61
C ASN A 13 -3.86 7.75 -9.81
N LEU A 14 -3.48 7.77 -8.54
CA LEU A 14 -3.61 6.61 -7.65
C LEU A 14 -5.09 6.26 -7.41
N LEU A 15 -5.94 7.26 -7.22
CA LEU A 15 -7.38 7.05 -7.03
C LEU A 15 -8.03 6.49 -8.31
N GLN A 16 -7.60 6.92 -9.49
CA GLN A 16 -8.07 6.35 -10.76
C GLN A 16 -7.64 4.89 -10.90
N GLU A 17 -6.41 4.57 -10.52
CA GLU A 17 -5.94 3.20 -10.53
C GLU A 17 -6.73 2.33 -9.55
N LEU A 18 -7.06 2.88 -8.39
CA LEU A 18 -7.89 2.20 -7.39
C LEU A 18 -9.29 1.89 -7.93
N GLU A 19 -9.88 2.79 -8.71
CA GLU A 19 -11.18 2.53 -9.35
C GLU A 19 -11.13 1.33 -10.31
N LYS A 20 -10.04 1.20 -11.06
CA LYS A 20 -9.84 0.04 -11.93
C LYS A 20 -9.71 -1.26 -11.12
N ILE A 21 -8.97 -1.21 -10.03
CA ILE A 21 -8.78 -2.35 -9.13
C ILE A 21 -10.12 -2.77 -8.50
N LYS A 22 -10.94 -1.81 -8.12
CA LYS A 22 -12.27 -2.03 -7.55
C LYS A 22 -13.19 -2.85 -8.47
N ASP A 23 -13.03 -2.69 -9.77
CA ASP A 23 -13.89 -3.33 -10.77
C ASP A 23 -13.39 -4.72 -11.18
N LEU A 24 -12.26 -5.19 -10.65
CA LEU A 24 -11.75 -6.52 -10.95
C LEU A 24 -12.70 -7.60 -10.43
N LYS A 25 -12.93 -8.60 -11.28
CA LYS A 25 -13.84 -9.70 -10.98
C LYS A 25 -13.05 -10.98 -10.70
N GLU A 26 -13.73 -12.01 -10.21
CA GLU A 26 -13.12 -13.32 -9.98
C GLU A 26 -12.37 -13.77 -11.22
N ASP A 27 -11.20 -14.36 -11.02
CA ASP A 27 -10.30 -14.85 -12.09
C ASP A 27 -9.76 -13.74 -13.00
N TRP A 28 -9.57 -12.52 -12.45
CA TRP A 28 -9.12 -11.37 -13.25
C TRP A 28 -7.71 -11.53 -13.82
N ASP A 29 -6.89 -12.41 -13.23
CA ASP A 29 -5.53 -12.69 -13.69
C ASP A 29 -5.44 -13.96 -14.57
N ASN A 30 -6.56 -14.66 -14.81
CA ASN A 30 -6.65 -15.94 -15.48
C ASN A 30 -5.99 -17.11 -14.72
N TYR A 31 -5.68 -16.92 -13.44
CA TYR A 31 -5.08 -17.93 -12.57
C TYR A 31 -5.88 -18.14 -11.29
N GLY A 32 -7.15 -17.78 -11.30
CA GLY A 32 -8.05 -17.96 -10.16
C GLY A 32 -7.98 -16.88 -9.09
N ALA A 33 -7.52 -15.68 -9.45
CA ALA A 33 -7.43 -14.58 -8.50
C ALA A 33 -8.80 -14.18 -7.94
N ASP A 34 -8.83 -13.80 -6.66
CA ASP A 34 -10.01 -13.26 -6.00
C ASP A 34 -10.25 -11.80 -6.37
N PRO A 35 -11.51 -11.34 -6.39
CA PRO A 35 -11.81 -9.91 -6.42
C PRO A 35 -11.21 -9.24 -5.19
N ILE A 36 -10.93 -7.94 -5.28
CA ILE A 36 -10.37 -7.22 -4.15
C ILE A 36 -11.47 -6.96 -3.11
N ASN A 37 -11.17 -7.26 -1.85
CA ASN A 37 -12.09 -7.08 -0.73
C ASN A 37 -12.50 -5.61 -0.64
N LYS A 38 -13.81 -5.35 -0.43
CA LYS A 38 -14.35 -3.98 -0.39
C LYS A 38 -13.71 -3.15 0.72
N LYS A 39 -13.42 -3.76 1.87
CA LYS A 39 -12.81 -3.04 2.99
C LYS A 39 -11.34 -2.72 2.69
N VAL A 40 -10.65 -3.58 1.95
CA VAL A 40 -9.30 -3.30 1.46
C VAL A 40 -9.31 -2.07 0.55
N ILE A 41 -10.27 -1.97 -0.36
CA ILE A 41 -10.44 -0.80 -1.23
C ILE A 41 -10.63 0.47 -0.38
N THR A 42 -11.53 0.43 0.59
CA THR A 42 -11.79 1.56 1.48
C THR A 42 -10.54 1.98 2.24
N ASN A 43 -9.80 1.01 2.76
CA ASN A 43 -8.57 1.29 3.51
C ASN A 43 -7.45 1.82 2.61
N ALA A 44 -7.34 1.32 1.38
CA ALA A 44 -6.38 1.84 0.41
C ALA A 44 -6.71 3.29 0.04
N GLU A 45 -7.98 3.61 -0.18
CA GLU A 45 -8.42 4.98 -0.44
C GLU A 45 -8.08 5.91 0.72
N PHE A 46 -8.33 5.47 1.95
CA PHE A 46 -7.96 6.20 3.16
C PHE A 46 -6.46 6.53 3.17
N LEU A 47 -5.61 5.54 2.88
CA LEU A 47 -4.16 5.73 2.85
C LEU A 47 -3.74 6.70 1.76
N ILE A 48 -4.26 6.57 0.55
CA ILE A 48 -3.95 7.48 -0.56
C ILE A 48 -4.31 8.92 -0.19
N ASN A 49 -5.42 9.11 0.51
CA ASN A 49 -5.87 10.45 0.92
C ASN A 49 -5.05 11.02 2.10
N ASN A 50 -4.54 10.19 2.98
CA ASN A 50 -3.96 10.65 4.25
C ASN A 50 -2.44 10.55 4.36
N LEU A 51 -1.79 9.67 3.58
CA LEU A 51 -0.33 9.61 3.57
C LEU A 51 0.26 10.89 3.00
N GLU A 52 1.27 11.46 3.65
CA GLU A 52 1.95 12.66 3.19
C GLU A 52 2.81 12.37 1.97
N ILE A 53 3.49 11.22 1.98
CA ILE A 53 4.35 10.80 0.86
C ILE A 53 3.62 9.71 0.10
N LYS A 54 3.11 10.06 -1.08
CA LYS A 54 2.29 9.15 -1.87
C LYS A 54 3.14 8.01 -2.44
N PRO A 55 2.59 6.79 -2.54
CA PRO A 55 3.30 5.70 -3.21
C PRO A 55 3.53 5.99 -4.69
N VAL A 56 4.52 5.32 -5.27
CA VAL A 56 4.79 5.42 -6.72
C VAL A 56 3.69 4.77 -7.52
N ASN A 57 3.20 3.63 -7.04
CA ASN A 57 2.08 2.92 -7.65
C ASN A 57 1.42 1.97 -6.64
N ILE A 58 0.27 1.46 -7.04
CA ILE A 58 -0.47 0.44 -6.29
C ILE A 58 -0.79 -0.72 -7.23
N ALA A 59 -0.99 -1.90 -6.67
CA ALA A 59 -1.33 -3.09 -7.44
C ALA A 59 -2.20 -4.06 -6.63
N PRO A 60 -3.14 -4.76 -7.30
CA PRO A 60 -3.92 -5.79 -6.65
C PRO A 60 -3.11 -7.08 -6.48
N THR A 61 -3.47 -7.91 -5.51
CA THR A 61 -2.92 -9.25 -5.35
C THR A 61 -3.98 -10.32 -5.65
N PRO A 62 -3.57 -11.54 -6.02
CA PRO A 62 -4.52 -12.60 -6.33
C PRO A 62 -5.39 -13.07 -5.16
N TRP A 63 -5.02 -12.72 -3.93
CA TRP A 63 -5.79 -13.10 -2.73
C TRP A 63 -6.65 -11.97 -2.14
N GLY A 64 -6.91 -10.94 -2.94
CA GLY A 64 -7.90 -9.91 -2.58
C GLY A 64 -7.38 -8.73 -1.80
N THR A 65 -6.07 -8.52 -1.77
CA THR A 65 -5.43 -7.40 -1.09
C THR A 65 -4.85 -6.39 -2.10
N ILE A 66 -4.30 -5.28 -1.60
CA ILE A 66 -3.64 -4.26 -2.42
C ILE A 66 -2.26 -4.00 -1.85
N GLN A 67 -1.27 -3.89 -2.73
CA GLN A 67 0.08 -3.49 -2.36
C GLN A 67 0.36 -2.08 -2.85
N MET A 68 1.08 -1.31 -2.04
CA MET A 68 1.54 0.05 -2.33
C MET A 68 3.06 0.06 -2.32
N TYR A 69 3.67 0.82 -3.24
CA TYR A 69 5.11 0.77 -3.45
C TYR A 69 5.75 2.14 -3.40
N TRP A 70 6.89 2.21 -2.73
CA TRP A 70 7.83 3.34 -2.77
C TRP A 70 9.20 2.79 -3.13
N ARG A 71 9.93 3.53 -3.95
CA ARG A 71 11.22 3.05 -4.45
C ARG A 71 12.24 4.17 -4.52
N SER A 72 13.47 3.86 -4.13
CA SER A 72 14.67 4.64 -4.39
C SER A 72 15.70 3.76 -5.09
N LYS A 73 16.93 4.28 -5.27
CA LYS A 73 17.99 3.51 -5.94
C LYS A 73 18.34 2.20 -5.22
N SER A 74 18.30 2.21 -3.89
CA SER A 74 18.78 1.08 -3.08
C SER A 74 17.73 0.52 -2.14
N THR A 75 16.54 1.11 -2.08
CA THR A 75 15.52 0.70 -1.11
C THR A 75 14.16 0.60 -1.76
N ASP A 76 13.49 -0.51 -1.53
CA ASP A 76 12.10 -0.73 -1.90
C ASP A 76 11.27 -0.88 -0.63
N ILE A 77 10.16 -0.14 -0.56
CA ILE A 77 9.18 -0.29 0.51
C ILE A 77 7.87 -0.78 -0.13
N THR A 78 7.32 -1.84 0.42
CA THR A 78 6.00 -2.37 0.03
C THR A 78 5.12 -2.38 1.26
N VAL A 79 3.93 -1.82 1.14
CA VAL A 79 2.89 -1.93 2.17
C VAL A 79 1.73 -2.69 1.59
N GLU A 80 1.35 -3.78 2.22
CA GLU A 80 0.16 -4.54 1.83
C GLU A 80 -1.00 -4.16 2.74
N VAL A 81 -2.12 -3.81 2.10
CA VAL A 81 -3.38 -3.50 2.78
C VAL A 81 -4.14 -4.81 2.90
N LEU A 82 -4.11 -5.39 4.10
CA LEU A 82 -4.66 -6.72 4.37
C LEU A 82 -6.18 -6.68 4.53
N GLU A 83 -6.81 -7.83 4.34
CA GLU A 83 -8.22 -7.98 4.71
C GLU A 83 -8.36 -7.81 6.22
N PRO A 84 -9.43 -7.16 6.69
CA PRO A 84 -9.66 -7.02 8.13
C PRO A 84 -9.78 -8.38 8.81
N GLU A 85 -9.20 -8.49 10.00
CA GLU A 85 -9.32 -9.68 10.84
C GLU A 85 -10.45 -9.51 11.85
N ARG A 86 -11.18 -10.57 12.06
CA ARG A 86 -12.25 -10.59 13.07
C ARG A 86 -11.66 -10.80 14.46
N ASN A 87 -11.99 -9.90 15.38
CA ASN A 87 -11.62 -9.99 16.79
C ASN A 87 -12.88 -9.84 17.62
N GLY A 88 -13.51 -10.99 18.00
CA GLY A 88 -14.79 -10.98 18.67
C GLY A 88 -15.90 -10.46 17.75
N ARG A 89 -16.53 -9.34 18.12
CA ARG A 89 -17.58 -8.69 17.32
C ARG A 89 -17.05 -7.60 16.39
N GLU A 90 -15.76 -7.30 16.50
CA GLU A 90 -15.14 -6.23 15.76
C GLU A 90 -14.24 -6.77 14.65
N PHE A 91 -14.05 -5.97 13.61
CA PHE A 91 -13.04 -6.20 12.59
C PHE A 91 -11.93 -5.19 12.75
N ILE A 92 -10.68 -5.67 12.73
CA ILE A 92 -9.49 -4.81 12.85
C ILE A 92 -8.74 -4.86 11.54
N SER A 93 -8.45 -3.66 10.99
CA SER A 93 -7.67 -3.52 9.75
C SER A 93 -6.19 -3.44 10.06
N TYR A 94 -5.41 -4.27 9.39
CA TYR A 94 -3.95 -4.32 9.53
C TYR A 94 -3.27 -4.02 8.22
N LEU A 95 -2.04 -3.52 8.33
CA LEU A 95 -1.12 -3.30 7.23
C LEU A 95 0.14 -4.13 7.49
N GLU A 96 0.79 -4.56 6.42
CA GLU A 96 2.08 -5.24 6.53
C GLU A 96 3.10 -4.48 5.70
N ILE A 97 4.23 -4.11 6.31
CA ILE A 97 5.29 -3.37 5.64
C ILE A 97 6.51 -4.24 5.44
N PHE A 98 7.09 -4.17 4.24
CA PHE A 98 8.33 -4.83 3.87
C PHE A 98 9.31 -3.78 3.38
N ILE A 99 10.51 -3.77 3.94
CA ILE A 99 11.57 -2.86 3.52
C ILE A 99 12.77 -3.69 3.10
N ILE A 100 13.16 -3.55 1.84
CA ILE A 100 14.29 -4.27 1.26
C ILE A 100 15.33 -3.25 0.83
N VAL A 101 16.55 -3.38 1.33
CA VAL A 101 17.68 -2.57 0.90
C VAL A 101 18.63 -3.46 0.10
N THR A 102 19.02 -2.97 -1.07
CA THR A 102 19.94 -3.67 -1.96
C THR A 102 21.31 -3.01 -1.88
N ASN A 103 22.29 -3.75 -1.39
CA ASN A 103 23.69 -3.30 -1.31
C ASN A 103 24.54 -4.24 -2.15
N ASN A 104 25.33 -3.70 -3.09
CA ASN A 104 26.30 -4.48 -3.90
C ASN A 104 25.63 -5.70 -4.57
N GLU A 105 24.44 -5.50 -5.15
CA GLU A 105 23.63 -6.53 -5.83
C GLU A 105 23.09 -7.62 -4.89
N GLN A 106 23.21 -7.45 -3.56
CA GLN A 106 22.62 -8.35 -2.60
C GLN A 106 21.42 -7.71 -1.93
N GLU A 107 20.30 -8.41 -1.91
CA GLU A 107 19.12 -7.97 -1.19
C GLU A 107 19.27 -8.29 0.29
N THR A 108 19.03 -7.29 1.14
CA THR A 108 18.95 -7.45 2.58
C THR A 108 17.58 -7.02 3.04
N ASN A 109 16.78 -7.95 3.52
CA ASN A 109 15.48 -7.61 4.11
C ASN A 109 15.74 -7.04 5.51
N ILE A 110 15.36 -5.78 5.70
CA ILE A 110 15.59 -5.09 6.97
C ILE A 110 14.39 -5.23 7.89
N ILE A 111 13.18 -5.03 7.37
CA ILE A 111 11.97 -5.00 8.18
C ILE A 111 10.84 -5.74 7.47
N SER A 112 10.15 -6.59 8.25
CA SER A 112 8.87 -7.17 7.88
C SER A 112 7.99 -7.08 9.13
N LYS A 113 6.97 -6.22 9.10
CA LYS A 113 6.18 -5.94 10.29
C LYS A 113 4.72 -5.67 9.96
N GLN A 114 3.84 -6.21 10.81
CA GLN A 114 2.40 -5.97 10.75
C GLN A 114 2.02 -4.94 11.82
N PHE A 115 1.11 -4.03 11.46
CA PHE A 115 0.60 -3.02 12.40
C PHE A 115 -0.82 -2.60 12.00
N LYS A 116 -1.52 -1.96 12.94
CA LYS A 116 -2.90 -1.52 12.69
C LYS A 116 -2.95 -0.34 11.73
N LEU A 117 -4.00 -0.29 10.90
CA LEU A 117 -4.26 0.82 9.99
C LEU A 117 -4.24 2.17 10.72
N SER A 118 -4.70 2.22 11.97
CA SER A 118 -4.70 3.45 12.77
C SER A 118 -3.31 4.02 13.00
N ASN A 119 -2.27 3.21 12.84
CA ASN A 119 -0.87 3.62 12.99
C ASN A 119 -0.21 3.93 11.64
N TYR A 120 -0.98 4.29 10.64
CA TYR A 120 -0.50 4.49 9.26
C TYR A 120 0.62 5.53 9.13
N SER A 121 0.73 6.48 10.05
CA SER A 121 1.80 7.48 10.03
C SER A 121 3.20 6.86 10.12
N ILE A 122 3.30 5.63 10.60
CA ILE A 122 4.55 4.86 10.59
C ILE A 122 5.09 4.73 9.16
N ILE A 123 4.21 4.61 8.18
CA ILE A 123 4.60 4.50 6.77
C ILE A 123 5.35 5.75 6.34
N ASP A 124 4.80 6.94 6.62
CA ASP A 124 5.45 8.21 6.26
C ASP A 124 6.84 8.33 6.91
N ASN A 125 6.97 7.89 8.15
CA ASN A 125 8.26 7.92 8.85
C ASN A 125 9.29 7.01 8.18
N PHE A 126 8.91 5.80 7.80
CA PHE A 126 9.81 4.88 7.11
C PHE A 126 10.17 5.37 5.70
N VAL A 127 9.17 5.87 4.96
CA VAL A 127 9.40 6.39 3.61
C VAL A 127 10.34 7.59 3.66
N GLU A 128 10.12 8.51 4.59
CA GLU A 128 11.01 9.66 4.78
C GLU A 128 12.44 9.21 5.09
N PHE A 129 12.60 8.27 6.01
CA PHE A 129 13.92 7.79 6.43
C PHE A 129 14.65 7.03 5.32
N PHE A 130 13.99 6.09 4.64
CA PHE A 130 14.65 5.17 3.70
C PHE A 130 14.65 5.66 2.26
N ILE A 131 13.67 6.46 1.85
CA ILE A 131 13.48 6.85 0.45
C ILE A 131 13.87 8.30 0.20
N CYS A 132 13.49 9.22 1.10
CA CYS A 132 13.65 10.65 0.92
C CYS A 132 15.00 11.20 1.39
N ASN A 133 15.75 10.42 2.13
CA ASN A 133 17.08 10.85 2.61
C ASN A 133 18.20 10.35 1.72
#